data_d2ca1ce3555b2d3da29c38a165e5d7df
#
_entry.id   d2ca1ce3555b2d3da29c38a165e5d7df
#
_cell.length_a   1.000
_cell.length_b   1.000
_cell.length_c   1.000
_cell.angle_alpha   90.00
_cell.angle_beta   90.00
_cell.angle_gamma   90.00
#
_symmetry.space_group_name_H-M   'P 1'
#
loop_
_entity.id
_entity.type
_entity.pdbx_description
1 polymer ?
#
loop_
_entity_poly.entity_id
_entity_poly.type
_entity_poly.pdbx_seq_one_letter_code
_entity_poly.pdbx_strand_id
1 'polypeptide(L)'
;EKINIEQLDPKRTIVVATGNMHKLTEIEAILSGVLPDVRFVALGQLGDFEDPEENGTTFLENAIIKAQAAVEATGLAAIADDSGLVVDALNGEPGVSSARYAGVHGDDAANNAKLLANMDGVADADRTARFMSVVALIDAEGFVLTGTGSCEGVIGHKGRGEFGFGYDPLFLPLDTPGKTMAELTPDEKNAISHRFHALLDLSSKLSAEAE
;
A
#
# COMPACT_ATOMS: atom_id res chain seq x y z
N GLU A 1 17.08 -10.99 -9.86
CA GLU A 1 18.44 -11.34 -9.43
C GLU A 1 18.41 -11.67 -7.94
N LYS A 2 19.00 -12.82 -7.52
CA LYS A 2 19.08 -13.19 -6.11
C LYS A 2 20.27 -12.49 -5.46
N ILE A 3 20.06 -11.98 -4.25
CA ILE A 3 21.04 -11.24 -3.45
C ILE A 3 21.38 -12.08 -2.20
N ASN A 4 22.66 -12.18 -1.86
CA ASN A 4 23.10 -12.86 -0.65
C ASN A 4 23.01 -11.90 0.55
N ILE A 5 22.21 -12.24 1.56
CA ILE A 5 22.04 -11.47 2.80
C ILE A 5 23.38 -11.18 3.48
N GLU A 6 24.29 -12.13 3.53
CA GLU A 6 25.59 -11.98 4.21
C GLU A 6 26.49 -10.91 3.60
N GLN A 7 26.20 -10.49 2.38
CA GLN A 7 26.94 -9.43 1.68
C GLN A 7 26.35 -8.04 1.89
N LEU A 8 25.22 -7.92 2.61
CA LEU A 8 24.55 -6.67 2.88
C LEU A 8 25.05 -6.05 4.18
N ASP A 9 25.22 -4.73 4.17
CA ASP A 9 25.51 -3.97 5.38
C ASP A 9 24.22 -3.76 6.18
N PRO A 10 24.08 -4.36 7.39
CA PRO A 10 22.85 -4.24 8.18
C PRO A 10 22.49 -2.81 8.56
N LYS A 11 23.50 -1.92 8.64
CA LYS A 11 23.27 -0.51 9.00
C LYS A 11 22.79 0.35 7.85
N ARG A 12 22.91 -0.15 6.63
CA ARG A 12 22.63 0.61 5.39
C ARG A 12 21.70 -0.13 4.44
N THR A 13 20.96 -1.12 4.95
CA THR A 13 20.04 -1.92 4.14
C THR A 13 18.66 -1.89 4.76
N ILE A 14 17.64 -1.63 3.93
CA ILE A 14 16.23 -1.79 4.29
C ILE A 14 15.61 -2.81 3.33
N VAL A 15 14.98 -3.83 3.89
CA VAL A 15 14.23 -4.83 3.13
C VAL A 15 12.83 -4.30 2.89
N VAL A 16 12.40 -4.30 1.64
CA VAL A 16 11.01 -4.06 1.29
C VAL A 16 10.28 -5.41 1.30
N ALA A 17 9.29 -5.55 2.19
CA ALA A 17 8.56 -6.80 2.40
C ALA A 17 7.58 -7.08 1.26
N THR A 18 8.13 -7.31 0.06
CA THR A 18 7.37 -7.56 -1.16
C THR A 18 8.20 -8.38 -2.14
N GLY A 19 7.51 -9.11 -3.02
CA GLY A 19 8.09 -9.66 -4.25
C GLY A 19 7.86 -8.76 -5.47
N ASN A 20 7.12 -7.68 -5.31
CA ASN A 20 6.77 -6.77 -6.41
C ASN A 20 7.85 -5.70 -6.61
N MET A 21 8.58 -5.79 -7.72
CA MET A 21 9.67 -4.86 -8.04
C MET A 21 9.20 -3.43 -8.32
N HIS A 22 7.95 -3.23 -8.73
CA HIS A 22 7.39 -1.88 -8.88
C HIS A 22 7.25 -1.18 -7.54
N LYS A 23 6.83 -1.89 -6.49
CA LYS A 23 6.78 -1.35 -5.13
C LYS A 23 8.17 -0.97 -4.63
N LEU A 24 9.18 -1.81 -4.88
CA LEU A 24 10.56 -1.51 -4.53
C LEU A 24 11.03 -0.20 -5.17
N THR A 25 10.84 -0.05 -6.48
CA THR A 25 11.24 1.14 -7.23
C THR A 25 10.56 2.40 -6.71
N GLU A 26 9.27 2.33 -6.42
CA GLU A 26 8.48 3.45 -5.90
C GLU A 26 8.96 3.88 -4.51
N ILE A 27 9.17 2.94 -3.60
CA ILE A 27 9.66 3.19 -2.25
C ILE A 27 11.07 3.78 -2.28
N GLU A 28 11.96 3.21 -3.07
CA GLU A 28 13.32 3.68 -3.24
C GLU A 28 13.36 5.12 -3.79
N ALA A 29 12.54 5.41 -4.80
CA ALA A 29 12.48 6.73 -5.41
C ALA A 29 12.10 7.84 -4.40
N ILE A 30 11.23 7.53 -3.45
CA ILE A 30 10.79 8.51 -2.44
C ILE A 30 11.75 8.56 -1.26
N LEU A 31 12.13 7.42 -0.71
CA LEU A 31 12.92 7.38 0.53
C LEU A 31 14.41 7.64 0.33
N SER A 32 14.96 7.42 -0.86
CA SER A 32 16.37 7.73 -1.13
C SER A 32 16.69 9.23 -1.00
N GLY A 33 15.70 10.10 -1.09
CA GLY A 33 15.87 11.54 -0.84
C GLY A 33 16.21 11.89 0.60
N VAL A 34 15.75 11.08 1.56
CA VAL A 34 16.01 11.26 3.01
C VAL A 34 16.96 10.20 3.58
N LEU A 35 17.17 9.11 2.88
CA LEU A 35 18.07 8.01 3.23
C LEU A 35 19.03 7.71 2.06
N PRO A 36 19.91 8.67 1.69
CA PRO A 36 20.73 8.54 0.48
C PRO A 36 21.76 7.41 0.52
N ASP A 37 22.19 7.00 1.72
CA ASP A 37 23.21 5.96 1.91
C ASP A 37 22.61 4.56 2.14
N VAL A 38 21.28 4.44 2.07
CA VAL A 38 20.57 3.18 2.28
C VAL A 38 20.34 2.45 0.96
N ARG A 39 20.60 1.15 0.97
CA ARG A 39 20.23 0.23 -0.10
C ARG A 39 18.87 -0.40 0.20
N PHE A 40 17.96 -0.32 -0.74
CA PHE A 40 16.65 -0.99 -0.67
C PHE A 40 16.69 -2.28 -1.47
N VAL A 41 16.26 -3.37 -0.84
CA VAL A 41 16.20 -4.69 -1.48
C VAL A 41 14.82 -5.30 -1.25
N ALA A 42 14.25 -5.96 -2.26
CA ALA A 42 12.99 -6.65 -2.08
C ALA A 42 13.22 -7.98 -1.35
N LEU A 43 12.29 -8.35 -0.46
CA LEU A 43 12.35 -9.61 0.29
C LEU A 43 12.47 -10.81 -0.67
N GLY A 44 11.77 -10.79 -1.80
CA GLY A 44 11.85 -11.84 -2.82
C GLY A 44 13.21 -11.99 -3.49
N GLN A 45 14.10 -10.99 -3.41
CA GLN A 45 15.47 -11.08 -3.89
C GLN A 45 16.39 -11.84 -2.92
N LEU A 46 16.00 -11.92 -1.64
CA LEU A 46 16.79 -12.54 -0.57
C LEU A 46 16.49 -14.04 -0.39
N GLY A 47 15.35 -14.50 -0.87
CA GLY A 47 14.93 -15.90 -0.78
C GLY A 47 13.44 -16.07 -0.93
N ASP A 48 13.00 -17.30 -0.72
CA ASP A 48 11.59 -17.67 -0.70
C ASP A 48 11.18 -17.74 0.78
N PHE A 49 10.41 -16.73 1.21
CA PHE A 49 9.89 -16.63 2.58
C PHE A 49 8.38 -16.82 2.55
N GLU A 50 7.84 -17.46 3.56
CA GLU A 50 6.38 -17.57 3.74
C GLU A 50 5.81 -16.20 4.09
N ASP A 51 4.69 -15.86 3.44
CA ASP A 51 3.96 -14.65 3.80
C ASP A 51 3.32 -14.84 5.19
N PRO A 52 3.43 -13.84 6.08
CA PRO A 52 2.76 -13.91 7.37
C PRO A 52 1.25 -13.85 7.19
N GLU A 53 0.51 -14.45 8.14
CA GLU A 53 -0.93 -14.29 8.19
C GLU A 53 -1.30 -12.85 8.57
N GLU A 54 -2.02 -12.16 7.68
CA GLU A 54 -2.50 -10.80 7.90
C GLU A 54 -3.84 -10.85 8.63
N ASN A 55 -3.78 -11.11 9.94
CA ASN A 55 -4.95 -11.24 10.81
C ASN A 55 -5.25 -9.98 11.62
N GLY A 56 -4.61 -8.88 11.34
CA GLY A 56 -4.88 -7.58 11.94
C GLY A 56 -6.27 -7.05 11.53
N THR A 57 -6.84 -6.20 12.38
CA THR A 57 -8.12 -5.53 12.14
C THR A 57 -7.96 -4.14 11.55
N THR A 58 -6.73 -3.64 11.46
CA THR A 58 -6.38 -2.34 10.88
C THR A 58 -5.25 -2.48 9.87
N PHE A 59 -5.14 -1.49 8.96
CA PHE A 59 -4.01 -1.41 8.04
C PHE A 59 -2.67 -1.31 8.78
N LEU A 60 -2.63 -0.55 9.88
CA LEU A 60 -1.44 -0.41 10.71
C LEU A 60 -0.99 -1.77 11.27
N GLU A 61 -1.89 -2.54 11.85
CA GLU A 61 -1.58 -3.87 12.40
C GLU A 61 -1.00 -4.79 11.33
N ASN A 62 -1.61 -4.83 10.15
CA ASN A 62 -1.15 -5.68 9.05
C ASN A 62 0.19 -5.21 8.48
N ALA A 63 0.41 -3.91 8.35
CA ALA A 63 1.71 -3.37 7.93
C ALA A 63 2.83 -3.76 8.92
N ILE A 64 2.56 -3.65 10.22
CA ILE A 64 3.50 -4.06 11.28
C ILE A 64 3.77 -5.56 11.22
N ILE A 65 2.73 -6.40 11.08
CA ILE A 65 2.88 -7.85 10.94
C ILE A 65 3.84 -8.20 9.80
N LYS A 66 3.66 -7.59 8.63
CA LYS A 66 4.50 -7.85 7.46
C LYS A 66 5.94 -7.35 7.66
N ALA A 67 6.12 -6.15 8.17
CA ALA A 67 7.44 -5.60 8.41
C ALA A 67 8.19 -6.41 9.48
N GLN A 68 7.54 -6.75 10.57
CA GLN A 68 8.11 -7.55 11.65
C GLN A 68 8.53 -8.95 11.17
N ALA A 69 7.70 -9.61 10.37
CA ALA A 69 8.04 -10.90 9.78
C ALA A 69 9.30 -10.82 8.91
N ALA A 70 9.46 -9.74 8.13
CA ALA A 70 10.65 -9.53 7.31
C ALA A 70 11.90 -9.26 8.16
N VAL A 71 11.78 -8.50 9.25
CA VAL A 71 12.89 -8.29 10.21
C VAL A 71 13.31 -9.61 10.82
N GLU A 72 12.37 -10.42 11.27
CA GLU A 72 12.66 -11.74 11.89
C GLU A 72 13.31 -12.70 10.88
N ALA A 73 12.86 -12.69 9.63
CA ALA A 73 13.38 -13.56 8.58
C ALA A 73 14.80 -13.19 8.13
N THR A 74 15.16 -11.91 8.16
CA THR A 74 16.40 -11.39 7.56
C THR A 74 17.40 -10.83 8.56
N GLY A 75 16.97 -10.44 9.75
CA GLY A 75 17.78 -9.70 10.72
C GLY A 75 18.08 -8.24 10.31
N LEU A 76 17.44 -7.76 9.25
CA LEU A 76 17.62 -6.41 8.70
C LEU A 76 16.39 -5.55 8.96
N ALA A 77 16.56 -4.22 8.97
CA ALA A 77 15.43 -3.30 8.97
C ALA A 77 14.51 -3.59 7.77
N ALA A 78 13.22 -3.46 7.96
CA ALA A 78 12.24 -3.76 6.92
C ALA A 78 11.12 -2.73 6.87
N ILE A 79 10.60 -2.49 5.68
CA ILE A 79 9.42 -1.67 5.42
C ILE A 79 8.34 -2.51 4.75
N ALA A 80 7.11 -2.34 5.20
CA ALA A 80 5.94 -2.96 4.58
C ALA A 80 4.79 -1.96 4.52
N ASP A 81 3.89 -2.18 3.59
CA ASP A 81 2.65 -1.41 3.48
C ASP A 81 1.44 -2.32 3.56
N ASP A 82 0.33 -1.77 4.04
CA ASP A 82 -1.00 -2.34 3.89
C ASP A 82 -1.95 -1.26 3.40
N SER A 83 -2.80 -1.60 2.44
CA SER A 83 -3.65 -0.66 1.74
C SER A 83 -5.02 -1.25 1.47
N GLY A 84 -6.01 -0.40 1.31
CA GLY A 84 -7.34 -0.83 0.95
C GLY A 84 -8.29 0.32 0.68
N LEU A 85 -9.47 -0.05 0.25
CA LEU A 85 -10.59 0.86 -0.02
C LEU A 85 -11.51 0.92 1.20
N VAL A 86 -11.83 2.13 1.63
CA VAL A 86 -12.75 2.41 2.76
C VAL A 86 -13.94 3.16 2.21
N VAL A 87 -15.14 2.58 2.31
CA VAL A 87 -16.38 3.15 1.78
C VAL A 87 -17.31 3.54 2.92
N ASP A 88 -17.67 4.80 2.99
CA ASP A 88 -18.44 5.34 4.11
C ASP A 88 -19.84 4.70 4.24
N ALA A 89 -20.55 4.53 3.12
CA ALA A 89 -21.88 3.90 3.12
C ALA A 89 -21.88 2.43 3.54
N LEU A 90 -20.72 1.78 3.53
CA LEU A 90 -20.53 0.38 3.92
C LEU A 90 -19.81 0.24 5.26
N ASN A 91 -19.84 1.27 6.10
CA ASN A 91 -19.19 1.29 7.41
C ASN A 91 -17.68 0.97 7.35
N GLY A 92 -17.02 1.41 6.29
CA GLY A 92 -15.59 1.20 6.08
C GLY A 92 -15.20 -0.05 5.29
N GLU A 93 -16.15 -0.92 4.94
CA GLU A 93 -15.85 -2.05 4.08
C GLU A 93 -15.48 -1.58 2.65
N PRO A 94 -14.66 -2.32 1.91
CA PRO A 94 -13.97 -3.58 2.23
C PRO A 94 -12.84 -3.46 3.27
N GLY A 95 -12.21 -2.29 3.46
CA GLY A 95 -11.16 -2.08 4.46
C GLY A 95 -9.99 -3.04 4.30
N VAL A 96 -9.55 -3.66 5.39
CA VAL A 96 -8.43 -4.62 5.40
C VAL A 96 -8.69 -5.87 4.55
N SER A 97 -9.95 -6.14 4.21
CA SER A 97 -10.35 -7.26 3.36
C SER A 97 -10.44 -6.92 1.88
N SER A 98 -9.94 -5.75 1.46
CA SER A 98 -10.08 -5.24 0.09
C SER A 98 -9.66 -6.24 -0.99
N ALA A 99 -8.53 -6.91 -0.83
CA ALA A 99 -8.04 -7.87 -1.83
C ALA A 99 -8.86 -9.18 -1.90
N ARG A 100 -9.60 -9.52 -0.85
CA ARG A 100 -10.38 -10.76 -0.72
C ARG A 100 -11.85 -10.52 -0.41
N TYR A 101 -12.39 -9.36 -0.78
CA TYR A 101 -13.75 -8.95 -0.44
C TYR A 101 -14.83 -9.95 -0.88
N ALA A 102 -14.69 -10.51 -2.07
CA ALA A 102 -15.58 -11.54 -2.60
C ALA A 102 -15.18 -12.97 -2.21
N GLY A 103 -14.15 -13.15 -1.38
CA GLY A 103 -13.70 -14.43 -0.83
C GLY A 103 -12.38 -14.97 -1.40
N VAL A 104 -12.02 -14.64 -2.64
CA VAL A 104 -10.78 -15.07 -3.27
C VAL A 104 -9.82 -13.90 -3.39
N HIS A 105 -8.62 -14.06 -2.85
CA HIS A 105 -7.58 -13.03 -2.91
C HIS A 105 -7.20 -12.70 -4.36
N GLY A 106 -7.26 -11.41 -4.70
CA GLY A 106 -6.85 -10.91 -6.01
C GLY A 106 -7.88 -11.09 -7.14
N ASP A 107 -9.08 -11.58 -6.84
CA ASP A 107 -10.16 -11.66 -7.82
C ASP A 107 -10.84 -10.28 -7.96
N ASP A 108 -10.21 -9.40 -8.73
CA ASP A 108 -10.66 -8.01 -8.89
C ASP A 108 -12.07 -7.93 -9.49
N ALA A 109 -12.39 -8.76 -10.45
CA ALA A 109 -13.71 -8.77 -11.08
C ALA A 109 -14.82 -9.09 -10.08
N ALA A 110 -14.64 -10.12 -9.25
CA ALA A 110 -15.58 -10.52 -8.21
C ALA A 110 -15.68 -9.47 -7.09
N ASN A 111 -14.54 -8.90 -6.68
CA ASN A 111 -14.49 -7.85 -5.67
C ASN A 111 -15.23 -6.58 -6.13
N ASN A 112 -15.03 -6.15 -7.36
CA ASN A 112 -15.73 -5.00 -7.95
C ASN A 112 -17.23 -5.27 -8.08
N ALA A 113 -17.62 -6.46 -8.51
CA ALA A 113 -19.03 -6.85 -8.62
C ALA A 113 -19.73 -6.82 -7.26
N LYS A 114 -19.08 -7.32 -6.20
CA LYS A 114 -19.62 -7.27 -4.85
C LYS A 114 -19.75 -5.83 -4.33
N LEU A 115 -18.76 -4.99 -4.59
CA LEU A 115 -18.82 -3.58 -4.20
C LEU A 115 -20.00 -2.87 -4.89
N LEU A 116 -20.18 -3.04 -6.18
CA LEU A 116 -21.30 -2.44 -6.91
C LEU A 116 -22.66 -2.93 -6.39
N ALA A 117 -22.78 -4.24 -6.11
CA ALA A 117 -24.01 -4.80 -5.56
C ALA A 117 -24.35 -4.20 -4.19
N ASN A 118 -23.35 -4.04 -3.32
CA ASN A 118 -23.54 -3.45 -1.99
C ASN A 118 -23.79 -1.94 -2.04
N MET A 119 -23.41 -1.27 -3.11
CA MET A 119 -23.65 0.16 -3.34
C MET A 119 -24.95 0.43 -4.11
N ASP A 120 -25.70 -0.61 -4.49
CA ASP A 120 -26.98 -0.44 -5.17
C ASP A 120 -27.96 0.35 -4.30
N GLY A 121 -28.60 1.35 -4.89
CA GLY A 121 -29.53 2.22 -4.20
C GLY A 121 -28.88 3.30 -3.30
N VAL A 122 -27.56 3.34 -3.18
CA VAL A 122 -26.87 4.42 -2.44
C VAL A 122 -26.84 5.68 -3.28
N ALA A 123 -27.36 6.79 -2.72
CA ALA A 123 -27.41 8.09 -3.39
C ALA A 123 -26.00 8.62 -3.70
N ASP A 124 -25.84 9.39 -4.77
CA ASP A 124 -24.54 9.92 -5.18
C ASP A 124 -23.80 10.68 -4.08
N ALA A 125 -24.53 11.47 -3.28
CA ALA A 125 -23.97 12.22 -2.18
C ALA A 125 -23.39 11.34 -1.05
N ASP A 126 -23.81 10.09 -0.95
CA ASP A 126 -23.43 9.14 0.10
C ASP A 126 -22.40 8.10 -0.38
N ARG A 127 -21.84 8.27 -1.58
CA ARG A 127 -20.91 7.34 -2.19
C ARG A 127 -19.44 7.69 -1.91
N THR A 128 -19.19 8.49 -0.90
CA THR A 128 -17.82 8.90 -0.53
C THR A 128 -16.98 7.73 -0.05
N ALA A 129 -15.74 7.73 -0.46
CA ALA A 129 -14.79 6.67 -0.15
C ALA A 129 -13.36 7.22 -0.21
N ARG A 130 -12.40 6.41 0.24
CA ARG A 130 -10.98 6.69 0.11
C ARG A 130 -10.17 5.43 -0.03
N PHE A 131 -9.13 5.50 -0.81
CA PHE A 131 -8.02 4.56 -0.65
C PHE A 131 -7.16 5.00 0.52
N MET A 132 -6.74 4.05 1.34
CA MET A 132 -5.81 4.28 2.43
C MET A 132 -4.59 3.40 2.31
N SER A 133 -3.45 3.92 2.74
CA SER A 133 -2.21 3.16 2.87
C SER A 133 -1.55 3.49 4.20
N VAL A 134 -1.06 2.48 4.88
CA VAL A 134 -0.17 2.62 6.03
C VAL A 134 1.14 1.91 5.69
N VAL A 135 2.25 2.60 5.86
CA VAL A 135 3.59 2.02 5.75
C VAL A 135 4.21 1.93 7.13
N ALA A 136 4.87 0.82 7.42
CA ALA A 136 5.60 0.60 8.67
C ALA A 136 7.06 0.28 8.36
N LEU A 137 7.96 1.04 8.97
CA LEU A 137 9.40 0.80 8.96
C LEU A 137 9.80 0.31 10.35
N ILE A 138 10.37 -0.88 10.44
CA ILE A 138 10.86 -1.47 11.68
C ILE A 138 12.35 -1.72 11.54
N ASP A 139 13.14 -1.20 12.47
CA ASP A 139 14.58 -1.45 12.49
C ASP A 139 14.93 -2.80 13.16
N ALA A 140 16.20 -3.17 13.12
CA ALA A 140 16.65 -4.45 13.66
C ALA A 140 16.50 -4.54 15.20
N GLU A 141 16.40 -3.40 15.90
CA GLU A 141 16.17 -3.32 17.33
C GLU A 141 14.68 -3.31 17.71
N GLY A 142 13.78 -3.22 16.73
CA GLY A 142 12.33 -3.25 16.93
C GLY A 142 11.66 -1.89 17.05
N PHE A 143 12.35 -0.79 16.78
CA PHE A 143 11.75 0.54 16.72
C PHE A 143 10.87 0.66 15.48
N VAL A 144 9.65 1.19 15.66
CA VAL A 144 8.64 1.31 14.62
C VAL A 144 8.39 2.78 14.28
N LEU A 145 8.48 3.09 13.00
CA LEU A 145 8.06 4.38 12.45
C LEU A 145 7.03 4.12 11.36
N THR A 146 5.96 4.91 11.32
CA THR A 146 4.86 4.70 10.39
C THR A 146 4.53 5.95 9.59
N GLY A 147 3.99 5.73 8.39
CA GLY A 147 3.42 6.79 7.57
C GLY A 147 2.02 6.38 7.11
N THR A 148 1.13 7.36 7.01
CA THR A 148 -0.25 7.14 6.57
C THR A 148 -0.59 8.10 5.44
N GLY A 149 -1.28 7.59 4.44
CA GLY A 149 -1.74 8.38 3.31
C GLY A 149 -3.11 7.95 2.84
N SER A 150 -3.83 8.87 2.23
CA SER A 150 -5.14 8.62 1.66
C SER A 150 -5.30 9.32 0.31
N CYS A 151 -6.24 8.80 -0.48
CA CYS A 151 -6.74 9.44 -1.69
C CYS A 151 -8.26 9.45 -1.60
N GLU A 152 -8.83 10.64 -1.41
CA GLU A 152 -10.27 10.83 -1.26
C GLU A 152 -10.98 10.78 -2.62
N GLY A 153 -12.19 10.22 -2.64
CA GLY A 153 -12.98 10.12 -3.85
C GLY A 153 -14.39 9.62 -3.61
N VAL A 154 -14.99 9.13 -4.67
CA VAL A 154 -16.34 8.55 -4.65
C VAL A 154 -16.38 7.25 -5.46
N ILE A 155 -17.33 6.39 -5.13
CA ILE A 155 -17.58 5.14 -5.88
C ILE A 155 -18.55 5.43 -7.02
N GLY A 156 -18.16 5.09 -8.24
CA GLY A 156 -18.98 5.21 -9.42
C GLY A 156 -20.07 4.14 -9.52
N HIS A 157 -20.92 4.25 -10.53
CA HIS A 157 -22.02 3.31 -10.78
C HIS A 157 -21.63 2.17 -11.71
N LYS A 158 -20.52 2.31 -12.42
CA LYS A 158 -19.96 1.31 -13.34
C LYS A 158 -18.46 1.45 -13.47
N GLY A 159 -17.79 0.38 -13.84
CA GLY A 159 -16.35 0.41 -14.11
C GLY A 159 -16.02 1.17 -15.40
N ARG A 160 -14.95 1.96 -15.36
CA ARG A 160 -14.35 2.67 -16.50
C ARG A 160 -12.85 2.64 -16.42
N GLY A 161 -12.18 2.52 -17.55
CA GLY A 161 -10.74 2.56 -17.66
C GLY A 161 -10.09 1.17 -17.68
N GLU A 162 -8.84 1.13 -18.13
CA GLU A 162 -8.11 -0.12 -18.38
C GLU A 162 -6.77 -0.17 -17.62
N PHE A 163 -6.37 0.94 -17.00
CA PHE A 163 -5.12 1.01 -16.24
C PHE A 163 -5.33 0.59 -14.80
N GLY A 164 -4.23 0.32 -14.11
CA GLY A 164 -4.26 0.01 -12.69
C GLY A 164 -4.77 -1.40 -12.37
N PHE A 165 -5.30 -1.55 -11.16
CA PHE A 165 -5.75 -2.84 -10.62
C PHE A 165 -6.81 -2.62 -9.52
N GLY A 166 -7.35 -3.72 -8.98
CA GLY A 166 -8.27 -3.67 -7.85
C GLY A 166 -9.53 -2.88 -8.17
N TYR A 167 -9.89 -1.94 -7.31
CA TYR A 167 -11.09 -1.10 -7.41
C TYR A 167 -10.90 0.15 -8.27
N ASP A 168 -9.74 0.33 -8.90
CA ASP A 168 -9.43 1.52 -9.70
C ASP A 168 -10.52 1.88 -10.74
N PRO A 169 -11.17 0.91 -11.41
CA PRO A 169 -12.24 1.23 -12.38
C PRO A 169 -13.49 1.86 -11.75
N LEU A 170 -13.73 1.68 -10.45
CA LEU A 170 -14.91 2.17 -9.74
C LEU A 170 -14.67 3.44 -8.92
N PHE A 171 -13.42 3.82 -8.72
CA PHE A 171 -13.05 4.92 -7.83
C PHE A 171 -12.74 6.19 -8.61
N LEU A 172 -13.46 7.26 -8.30
CA LEU A 172 -13.24 8.58 -8.90
C LEU A 172 -12.55 9.49 -7.87
N PRO A 173 -11.24 9.76 -8.02
CA PRO A 173 -10.53 10.67 -7.13
C PRO A 173 -11.08 12.09 -7.21
N LEU A 174 -11.14 12.80 -6.08
CA LEU A 174 -11.51 14.21 -6.07
C LEU A 174 -10.50 15.10 -6.82
N ASP A 175 -9.23 14.70 -6.81
CA ASP A 175 -8.15 15.44 -7.48
C ASP A 175 -8.22 15.38 -9.01
N THR A 176 -8.95 14.42 -9.57
CA THR A 176 -9.12 14.23 -11.01
C THR A 176 -10.61 14.14 -11.38
N PRO A 177 -11.36 15.25 -11.28
CA PRO A 177 -12.80 15.22 -11.51
C PRO A 177 -13.19 14.58 -12.84
N GLY A 178 -14.17 13.67 -12.78
CA GLY A 178 -14.73 13.01 -13.97
C GLY A 178 -13.95 11.82 -14.50
N LYS A 179 -12.79 11.51 -13.92
CA LYS A 179 -11.99 10.33 -14.29
C LYS A 179 -11.92 9.32 -13.15
N THR A 180 -12.01 8.02 -13.50
CA THR A 180 -11.68 6.96 -12.53
C THR A 180 -10.16 6.79 -12.41
N MET A 181 -9.73 6.17 -11.32
CA MET A 181 -8.31 5.84 -11.11
C MET A 181 -7.75 4.99 -12.28
N ALA A 182 -8.57 4.12 -12.87
CA ALA A 182 -8.21 3.28 -14.01
C ALA A 182 -8.15 4.04 -15.35
N GLU A 183 -8.62 5.27 -15.40
CA GLU A 183 -8.51 6.16 -16.56
C GLU A 183 -7.27 7.06 -16.49
N LEU A 184 -6.53 7.04 -15.38
CA LEU A 184 -5.30 7.80 -15.21
C LEU A 184 -4.10 7.02 -15.74
N THR A 185 -3.12 7.73 -16.32
CA THR A 185 -1.82 7.14 -16.61
C THR A 185 -1.11 6.76 -15.30
N PRO A 186 -0.11 5.86 -15.32
CA PRO A 186 0.66 5.53 -14.12
C PRO A 186 1.26 6.77 -13.42
N ASP A 187 1.78 7.73 -14.18
CA ASP A 187 2.36 8.96 -13.63
C ASP A 187 1.28 9.84 -12.96
N GLU A 188 0.12 9.99 -13.58
CA GLU A 188 -1.00 10.75 -13.02
C GLU A 188 -1.49 10.09 -11.72
N LYS A 189 -1.63 8.77 -11.69
CA LYS A 189 -2.03 8.02 -10.51
C LYS A 189 -1.00 8.16 -9.38
N ASN A 190 0.29 8.00 -9.68
CA ASN A 190 1.35 8.08 -8.68
C ASN A 190 1.40 9.44 -7.98
N ALA A 191 1.07 10.52 -8.69
CA ALA A 191 1.07 11.88 -8.14
C ALA A 191 0.00 12.10 -7.04
N ILE A 192 -1.05 11.28 -7.01
CA ILE A 192 -2.18 11.44 -6.08
C ILE A 192 -2.43 10.20 -5.22
N SER A 193 -1.69 9.10 -5.41
CA SER A 193 -1.99 7.83 -4.77
C SER A 193 -1.82 7.88 -3.25
N HIS A 194 -2.60 7.07 -2.57
CA HIS A 194 -2.53 6.86 -1.13
C HIS A 194 -1.15 6.36 -0.67
N ARG A 195 -0.50 5.47 -1.43
CA ARG A 195 0.86 4.98 -1.13
C ARG A 195 1.89 6.10 -1.23
N PHE A 196 1.81 6.93 -2.25
CA PHE A 196 2.68 8.10 -2.38
C PHE A 196 2.58 9.02 -1.16
N HIS A 197 1.36 9.34 -0.73
CA HIS A 197 1.12 10.17 0.46
C HIS A 197 1.63 9.51 1.75
N ALA A 198 1.45 8.19 1.90
CA ALA A 198 1.97 7.45 3.06
C ALA A 198 3.50 7.48 3.12
N LEU A 199 4.18 7.33 1.99
CA LEU A 199 5.63 7.40 1.90
C LEU A 199 6.16 8.80 2.13
N LEU A 200 5.47 9.85 1.68
CA LEU A 200 5.81 11.24 2.00
C LEU A 200 5.69 11.51 3.50
N ASP A 201 4.65 11.01 4.14
CA ASP A 201 4.47 11.14 5.59
C ASP A 201 5.61 10.47 6.36
N LEU A 202 5.97 9.25 5.98
CA LEU A 202 7.13 8.54 6.54
C LEU A 202 8.43 9.30 6.30
N SER A 203 8.65 9.78 5.08
CA SER A 203 9.81 10.58 4.69
C SER A 203 9.97 11.83 5.56
N SER A 204 8.87 12.54 5.81
CA SER A 204 8.84 13.71 6.68
C SER A 204 9.26 13.40 8.11
N LYS A 205 8.80 12.28 8.66
CA LYS A 205 9.18 11.82 10.00
C LYS A 205 10.65 11.42 10.09
N LEU A 206 11.17 10.74 9.06
CA LEU A 206 12.59 10.38 8.97
C LEU A 206 13.49 11.62 8.92
N SER A 207 13.10 12.66 8.20
CA SER A 207 13.83 13.94 8.17
C SER A 207 13.84 14.62 9.54
N ALA A 208 12.74 14.58 10.28
CA ALA A 208 12.64 15.19 11.61
C ALA A 208 13.51 14.47 12.65
N GLU A 209 13.71 13.15 12.53
CA GLU A 209 14.58 12.38 13.43
C GLU A 209 16.07 12.60 13.16
N ALA A 210 16.43 13.06 11.96
CA ALA A 210 17.82 13.33 11.58
C ALA A 210 18.35 14.69 12.06
N GLU A 211 17.49 15.61 12.56
CA GLU A 211 17.81 16.92 13.11
C GLU A 211 18.05 16.83 14.64
#